data_cde7e2bf7641bfd8afafef5cffa1c73c
#
_entry.id   cde7e2bf7641bfd8afafef5cffa1c73c
#
_cell.length_a   1.000
_cell.length_b   1.000
_cell.length_c   1.000
_cell.angle_alpha   90.00
_cell.angle_beta   90.00
_cell.angle_gamma   90.00
#
_symmetry.space_group_name_H-M   'P 1'
#
loop_
_entity.id
_entity.type
_entity.pdbx_description
1 polymer ?
#
loop_
_entity_poly.entity_id
_entity_poly.type
_entity_poly.pdbx_seq_one_letter_code
_entity_poly.pdbx_strand_id
1 'polypeptide(L)'
;MQGLGLPYRVVCLSTGDLGFSSAKTYDIEVYMPSYNRYVEISSCSDFEDYQARRANIKYRPAPGEKPRLVHTLNGSGVAIGRTVAAIMENYQNEDGTITVPEVLRPYMGTDIIKGI
;
A
#
# COMPACT_ATOMS: atom_id res chain seq x y z
N MET A 1 -7.84 0.35 0.80
CA MET A 1 -8.42 1.64 1.20
C MET A 1 -9.93 1.71 0.91
N GLN A 2 -10.39 1.34 -0.29
CA GLN A 2 -11.83 1.36 -0.61
C GLN A 2 -12.66 0.54 0.38
N GLY A 3 -12.30 -0.72 0.62
CA GLY A 3 -13.03 -1.56 1.57
C GLY A 3 -13.03 -1.04 3.02
N LEU A 4 -12.02 -0.26 3.40
CA LEU A 4 -11.96 0.40 4.71
C LEU A 4 -12.72 1.73 4.75
N GLY A 5 -13.22 2.25 3.63
CA GLY A 5 -13.89 3.56 3.55
C GLY A 5 -12.98 4.75 3.86
N LEU A 6 -11.66 4.58 3.80
CA LEU A 6 -10.71 5.65 4.10
C LEU A 6 -10.51 6.57 2.90
N PRO A 7 -10.44 7.90 3.08
CA PRO A 7 -10.08 8.82 2.01
C PRO A 7 -8.63 8.58 1.60
N TYR A 8 -8.40 8.30 0.32
CA TYR A 8 -7.08 7.99 -0.22
C TYR A 8 -6.89 8.59 -1.61
N ARG A 9 -5.64 8.66 -2.03
CA ARG A 9 -5.27 8.98 -3.41
C ARG A 9 -4.15 8.05 -3.88
N VAL A 10 -3.99 7.95 -5.21
CA VAL A 10 -2.89 7.23 -5.84
C VAL A 10 -2.00 8.27 -6.52
N VAL A 11 -0.72 8.22 -6.27
CA VAL A 11 0.28 9.13 -6.81
C VAL A 11 1.26 8.33 -7.66
N CYS A 12 1.55 8.80 -8.87
CA CYS A 12 2.68 8.30 -9.66
C CYS A 12 3.89 9.16 -9.31
N LEU A 13 4.95 8.53 -8.79
CA LEU A 13 6.14 9.27 -8.38
C LEU A 13 6.86 9.91 -9.57
N SER A 14 7.37 11.11 -9.34
CA SER A 14 8.28 11.78 -10.26
C SER A 14 9.65 11.09 -10.24
N THR A 15 10.46 11.32 -11.28
CA THR A 15 11.81 10.73 -11.36
C THR A 15 12.72 11.13 -10.21
N GLY A 16 12.51 12.29 -9.60
CA GLY A 16 13.26 12.76 -8.42
C GLY A 16 12.95 11.98 -7.14
N ASP A 17 11.78 11.35 -7.07
CA ASP A 17 11.31 10.59 -5.90
C ASP A 17 11.46 9.08 -6.08
N LEU A 18 11.81 8.63 -7.29
CA LEU A 18 12.03 7.21 -7.57
C LEU A 18 13.33 6.72 -6.92
N GLY A 19 13.26 5.53 -6.32
CA GLY A 19 14.46 4.78 -5.96
C GLY A 19 15.28 4.42 -7.21
N PHE A 20 16.60 4.36 -7.08
CA PHE A 20 17.54 4.13 -8.19
C PHE A 20 17.28 2.86 -9.02
N SER A 21 16.55 1.89 -8.48
CA SER A 21 16.24 0.61 -9.11
C SER A 21 14.85 0.55 -9.74
N SER A 22 13.98 1.52 -9.48
CA SER A 22 12.60 1.53 -9.94
C SER A 22 12.47 2.25 -11.27
N ALA A 23 11.73 1.67 -12.21
CA ALA A 23 11.35 2.30 -13.47
C ALA A 23 10.07 3.12 -13.32
N LYS A 24 9.15 2.67 -12.46
CA LYS A 24 7.88 3.34 -12.17
C LYS A 24 7.39 2.95 -10.80
N THR A 25 6.83 3.91 -10.06
CA THR A 25 6.25 3.66 -8.74
C THR A 25 4.91 4.37 -8.60
N TYR A 26 3.94 3.66 -8.06
CA TYR A 26 2.69 4.20 -7.57
C TYR A 26 2.63 4.09 -6.06
N ASP A 27 2.38 5.22 -5.40
CA ASP A 27 2.11 5.24 -3.97
C ASP A 27 0.61 5.40 -3.72
N ILE A 28 0.11 4.68 -2.73
CA ILE A 28 -1.22 4.87 -2.17
C ILE A 28 -1.04 5.68 -0.90
N GLU A 29 -1.68 6.84 -0.85
CA GLU A 29 -1.64 7.73 0.29
C GLU A 29 -3.02 7.84 0.92
N VAL A 30 -3.09 7.81 2.24
CA VAL A 30 -4.31 7.97 3.04
C VAL A 30 -4.31 9.35 3.71
N TYR A 31 -5.47 9.98 3.78
CA TYR A 31 -5.61 11.24 4.49
C TYR A 31 -5.54 11.05 6.00
N MET A 32 -4.66 11.80 6.65
CA MET A 32 -4.48 11.83 8.10
C MET A 32 -4.98 13.17 8.65
N PRO A 33 -6.14 13.19 9.32
CA PRO A 33 -6.73 14.43 9.87
C PRO A 33 -5.77 15.21 10.78
N SER A 34 -5.03 14.53 11.66
CA SER A 34 -4.08 15.18 12.58
C SER A 34 -2.95 15.94 11.86
N TYR A 35 -2.56 15.48 10.68
CA TYR A 35 -1.53 16.13 9.87
C TYR A 35 -2.10 17.06 8.79
N ASN A 36 -3.41 17.03 8.58
CA ASN A 36 -4.11 17.72 7.50
C ASN A 36 -3.45 17.47 6.13
N ARG A 37 -3.03 16.24 5.87
CA ARG A 37 -2.38 15.84 4.61
C ARG A 37 -2.53 14.36 4.32
N TYR A 38 -2.23 13.98 3.09
CA TYR A 38 -2.09 12.59 2.68
C TYR A 38 -0.71 12.06 3.08
N VAL A 39 -0.67 10.80 3.53
CA VAL A 39 0.55 10.10 3.97
C VAL A 39 0.59 8.75 3.29
N GLU A 40 1.74 8.39 2.76
CA GLU A 40 1.96 7.09 2.10
C GLU A 40 1.61 5.93 3.04
N ILE A 41 0.88 4.96 2.50
CA ILE A 41 0.47 3.75 3.22
C ILE A 41 0.90 2.48 2.48
N SER A 42 1.14 2.59 1.19
CA SER A 42 1.63 1.51 0.34
C SER A 42 2.37 2.09 -0.85
N SER A 43 3.48 1.46 -1.23
CA SER A 43 4.26 1.80 -2.42
C SER A 43 4.38 0.56 -3.31
N CYS A 44 4.13 0.72 -4.62
CA CYS A 44 4.15 -0.35 -5.60
C CYS A 44 5.04 0.04 -6.77
N SER A 45 6.13 -0.68 -6.96
CA SER A 45 7.17 -0.37 -7.95
C SER A 45 7.32 -1.46 -9.01
N ASP A 46 7.54 -1.02 -10.25
CA ASP A 46 8.03 -1.84 -11.34
C ASP A 46 9.54 -1.64 -11.47
N PHE A 47 10.31 -2.73 -11.44
CA PHE A 47 11.77 -2.73 -11.56
C PHE A 47 12.24 -3.21 -12.92
N GLU A 48 11.33 -3.50 -13.83
CA GLU A 48 11.66 -4.15 -15.11
C GLU A 48 12.60 -5.34 -14.88
N ASP A 49 13.73 -5.43 -15.58
CA ASP A 49 14.69 -6.53 -15.44
C ASP A 49 15.84 -6.24 -14.46
N TYR A 50 15.82 -5.08 -13.78
CA TYR A 50 16.93 -4.65 -12.91
C TYR A 50 17.29 -5.68 -11.83
N GLN A 51 16.28 -6.19 -11.10
CA GLN A 51 16.49 -7.19 -10.06
C GLN A 51 16.77 -8.57 -10.67
N ALA A 52 16.10 -8.90 -11.75
CA ALA A 52 16.28 -10.17 -12.45
C ALA A 52 17.71 -10.36 -13.00
N ARG A 53 18.36 -9.28 -13.47
CA ARG A 53 19.78 -9.31 -13.88
C ARG A 53 20.69 -9.72 -12.74
N ARG A 54 20.48 -9.17 -11.56
CA ARG A 54 21.32 -9.43 -10.38
C ARG A 54 21.08 -10.80 -9.78
N ALA A 55 19.81 -11.22 -9.72
CA ALA A 55 19.42 -12.53 -9.21
C ALA A 55 19.48 -13.64 -10.25
N ASN A 56 19.79 -13.30 -11.52
CA ASN A 56 19.80 -14.20 -12.67
C ASN A 56 18.48 -14.99 -12.86
N ILE A 57 17.35 -14.30 -12.61
CA ILE A 57 16.02 -14.89 -12.75
C ILE A 57 15.57 -14.80 -14.20
N LYS A 58 15.34 -15.95 -14.80
CA LYS A 58 14.96 -16.07 -16.22
C LYS A 58 13.76 -16.99 -16.36
N TYR A 59 13.03 -16.79 -17.42
CA TYR A 59 11.99 -17.71 -17.89
C TYR A 59 12.28 -18.16 -19.32
N ARG A 60 11.72 -19.28 -19.70
CA ARG A 60 11.77 -19.77 -21.07
C ARG A 60 10.37 -19.68 -21.67
N PRO A 61 10.15 -18.84 -22.70
CA PRO A 61 8.82 -18.63 -23.26
C PRO A 61 8.19 -19.91 -23.83
N ALA A 62 9.03 -20.73 -24.51
CA ALA A 62 8.61 -22.03 -25.03
C ALA A 62 9.78 -23.02 -25.03
N PRO A 63 9.51 -24.34 -25.09
CA PRO A 63 10.55 -25.35 -25.25
C PRO A 63 11.44 -25.03 -26.46
N GLY A 64 12.77 -25.02 -26.26
CA GLY A 64 13.75 -24.69 -27.30
C GLY A 64 14.08 -23.21 -27.49
N GLU A 65 13.30 -22.28 -26.96
CA GLU A 65 13.62 -20.86 -27.02
C GLU A 65 14.73 -20.46 -26.03
N LYS A 66 15.40 -19.35 -26.32
CA LYS A 66 16.41 -18.79 -25.41
C LYS A 66 15.73 -18.22 -24.16
N PRO A 67 16.32 -18.45 -22.97
CA PRO A 67 15.84 -17.83 -21.74
C PRO A 67 15.90 -16.31 -21.82
N ARG A 68 14.87 -15.65 -21.25
CA ARG A 68 14.76 -14.19 -21.12
C ARG A 68 14.70 -13.80 -19.66
N LEU A 69 15.18 -12.61 -19.32
CA LEU A 69 15.02 -12.07 -17.97
C LEU A 69 13.54 -11.79 -17.69
N VAL A 70 13.12 -12.03 -16.45
CA VAL A 70 11.78 -11.61 -15.98
C VAL A 70 11.80 -10.13 -15.64
N HIS A 71 10.62 -9.51 -15.61
CA HIS A 71 10.39 -8.25 -14.92
C HIS A 71 9.87 -8.54 -13.51
N THR A 72 10.21 -7.69 -12.56
CA THR A 72 9.81 -7.87 -11.16
C THR A 72 9.00 -6.67 -10.69
N LEU A 73 8.02 -6.95 -9.86
CA LEU A 73 7.21 -5.96 -9.15
C LEU A 73 7.45 -6.12 -7.65
N ASN A 74 7.39 -5.01 -6.93
CA ASN A 74 7.40 -5.00 -5.47
C ASN A 74 6.26 -4.11 -4.99
N GLY A 75 5.52 -4.58 -4.00
CA GLY A 75 4.40 -3.81 -3.46
C GLY A 75 4.10 -4.20 -2.03
N SER A 76 3.91 -3.20 -1.19
CA SER A 76 3.38 -3.40 0.16
C SER A 76 1.86 -3.59 0.07
N GLY A 77 1.31 -4.53 0.85
CA GLY A 77 -0.14 -4.60 1.03
C GLY A 77 -0.63 -3.30 1.66
N VAL A 78 -0.23 -3.07 2.89
CA VAL A 78 -0.41 -1.79 3.63
C VAL A 78 0.63 -1.68 4.74
N ALA A 79 0.98 -0.46 5.14
CA ALA A 79 1.73 -0.19 6.37
C ALA A 79 0.77 -0.35 7.57
N ILE A 80 0.81 -1.49 8.26
CA ILE A 80 -0.19 -1.88 9.28
C ILE A 80 -0.36 -0.79 10.34
N GLY A 81 0.71 -0.33 10.99
CA GLY A 81 0.62 0.68 12.04
C GLY A 81 0.01 1.99 11.56
N ARG A 82 0.40 2.44 10.36
CA ARG A 82 -0.15 3.66 9.75
C ARG A 82 -1.61 3.50 9.35
N THR A 83 -2.00 2.31 8.88
CA THR A 83 -3.40 1.99 8.56
C THR A 83 -4.27 2.01 9.81
N VAL A 84 -3.79 1.44 10.91
CA VAL A 84 -4.51 1.49 12.20
C VAL A 84 -4.69 2.93 12.66
N ALA A 85 -3.63 3.74 12.64
CA ALA A 85 -3.71 5.15 12.98
C ALA A 85 -4.71 5.91 12.08
N ALA A 86 -4.69 5.65 10.76
CA ALA A 86 -5.62 6.28 9.83
C ALA A 86 -7.08 5.89 10.12
N ILE A 87 -7.34 4.63 10.47
CA ILE A 87 -8.68 4.18 10.88
C ILE A 87 -9.10 4.92 12.15
N MET A 88 -8.26 4.93 13.16
CA MET A 88 -8.56 5.59 14.43
C MET A 88 -8.88 7.07 14.24
N GLU A 89 -8.09 7.80 13.46
CA GLU A 89 -8.30 9.22 13.23
C GLU A 89 -9.54 9.54 12.38
N ASN A 90 -9.79 8.75 11.32
CA ASN A 90 -10.90 9.01 10.41
C ASN A 90 -12.25 8.51 10.95
N TYR A 91 -12.26 7.56 11.90
CA TYR A 91 -13.45 6.94 12.45
C TYR A 91 -13.68 7.28 13.92
N GLN A 92 -12.95 8.24 14.47
CA GLN A 92 -13.15 8.74 15.83
C GLN A 92 -14.48 9.50 15.92
N ASN A 93 -15.27 9.19 16.94
CA ASN A 93 -16.52 9.85 17.25
C ASN A 93 -16.31 10.98 18.28
N GLU A 94 -17.29 11.89 18.40
CA GLU A 94 -17.23 13.04 19.33
C GLU A 94 -17.11 12.60 20.79
N ASP A 95 -17.65 11.42 21.13
CA ASP A 95 -17.58 10.84 22.48
C ASP A 95 -16.25 10.10 22.78
N GLY A 96 -15.29 10.15 21.84
CA GLY A 96 -13.99 9.50 21.98
C GLY A 96 -13.99 8.02 21.61
N THR A 97 -15.13 7.45 21.24
CA THR A 97 -15.19 6.09 20.70
C THR A 97 -14.70 6.05 19.25
N ILE A 98 -14.42 4.85 18.74
CA ILE A 98 -13.99 4.65 17.35
C ILE A 98 -14.93 3.67 16.68
N THR A 99 -15.55 4.09 15.58
CA THR A 99 -16.36 3.20 14.76
C THR A 99 -15.45 2.24 13.99
N VAL A 100 -15.72 0.94 14.10
CA VAL A 100 -14.98 -0.09 13.35
C VAL A 100 -15.50 -0.13 11.91
N PRO A 101 -14.61 0.01 10.89
CA PRO A 101 -14.99 -0.16 9.48
C PRO A 101 -15.74 -1.48 9.27
N GLU A 102 -16.79 -1.45 8.47
CA GLU A 102 -17.69 -2.59 8.29
C GLU A 102 -16.94 -3.89 7.93
N VAL A 103 -15.96 -3.80 7.02
CA VAL A 103 -15.17 -4.95 6.58
C VAL A 103 -14.30 -5.58 7.68
N LEU A 104 -14.06 -4.87 8.78
CA LEU A 104 -13.27 -5.36 9.91
C LEU A 104 -14.14 -5.91 11.06
N ARG A 105 -15.44 -5.62 11.09
CA ARG A 105 -16.34 -6.06 12.17
C ARG A 105 -16.37 -7.57 12.37
N PRO A 106 -16.37 -8.42 11.32
CA PRO A 106 -16.32 -9.87 11.49
C PRO A 106 -15.06 -10.37 12.22
N TYR A 107 -13.96 -9.64 12.10
CA TYR A 107 -12.68 -9.96 12.76
C TYR A 107 -12.60 -9.39 14.17
N MET A 108 -13.17 -8.22 14.38
CA MET A 108 -13.13 -7.50 15.67
C MET A 108 -14.21 -7.98 16.65
N GLY A 109 -15.31 -8.58 16.15
CA GLY A 109 -16.44 -8.98 16.98
C GLY A 109 -17.22 -7.81 17.59
N THR A 110 -16.95 -6.58 17.13
CA THR A 110 -17.62 -5.36 17.59
C THR A 110 -17.66 -4.33 16.48
N ASP A 111 -18.61 -3.41 16.54
CA ASP A 111 -18.75 -2.26 15.64
C ASP A 111 -18.19 -0.96 16.22
N ILE A 112 -17.89 -0.93 17.52
CA ILE A 112 -17.38 0.24 18.24
C ILE A 112 -16.27 -0.18 19.21
N ILE A 113 -15.17 0.56 19.20
CA ILE A 113 -14.12 0.51 20.22
C ILE A 113 -14.38 1.65 21.20
N LYS A 114 -14.54 1.32 22.48
CA LYS A 114 -14.73 2.29 23.56
C LYS A 114 -13.38 2.64 24.18
N GLY A 115 -13.21 3.89 24.55
CA GLY A 115 -12.12 4.30 25.44
C GLY A 115 -12.22 3.62 26.80
N ILE A 116 -11.10 3.48 27.49
CA ILE A 116 -11.03 2.99 28.88
C ILE A 116 -11.48 4.10 29.82
#